data_83197402fabe5ece24ae93bef434166c
#
_entry.id   83197402fabe5ece24ae93bef434166c
#
_cell.length_a   1.000
_cell.length_b   1.000
_cell.length_c   1.000
_cell.angle_alpha   90.00
_cell.angle_beta   90.00
_cell.angle_gamma   90.00
#
_symmetry.space_group_name_H-M   'P 1'
#
loop_
_entity.id
_entity.type
_entity.pdbx_description
1 polymer ?
#
loop_
_entity_poly.entity_id
_entity_poly.type
_entity_poly.pdbx_seq_one_letter_code
_entity_poly.pdbx_strand_id
1 'polypeptide(L)'
;FDADRTLFDFDASEKAAFYEVAPKYGITPDEKVHKLYCRLNNENWEALERGEFTKERILVRRYEQLFDILGIKNQSAEGINRDYLASLADKSFVFEESEPLLRELKKRGKKIYLVTNGVKFVQDGRIARSPLKDLFDGVFISEEIGYEKPDIRFFDAVERGIAGFDKSRAVVI
;
A
#
# COMPACT_ATOMS: atom_id res chain seq x y z
N PHE A 1 -5.03 11.92 4.63
CA PHE A 1 -3.90 11.11 5.10
C PHE A 1 -3.47 10.12 4.03
N ASP A 2 -2.17 9.90 3.89
CA ASP A 2 -1.67 8.70 3.23
C ASP A 2 -1.94 7.46 4.12
N ALA A 3 -1.92 6.28 3.49
CA ALA A 3 -2.18 5.03 4.20
C ALA A 3 -0.88 4.42 4.77
N ASP A 4 0.02 4.00 3.88
CA ASP A 4 1.16 3.16 4.17
C ASP A 4 2.33 3.96 4.77
N ARG A 5 2.89 3.51 5.89
CA ARG A 5 3.92 4.21 6.68
C ARG A 5 3.46 5.55 7.28
N THR A 6 2.13 5.82 7.24
CA THR A 6 1.52 7.03 7.82
C THR A 6 0.50 6.65 8.88
N LEU A 7 -0.54 5.90 8.54
CA LEU A 7 -1.53 5.36 9.48
C LEU A 7 -1.38 3.85 9.68
N PHE A 8 -1.01 3.14 8.62
CA PHE A 8 -0.78 1.71 8.64
C PHE A 8 0.72 1.42 8.74
N ASP A 9 1.09 0.50 9.64
CA ASP A 9 2.43 -0.07 9.71
C ASP A 9 2.61 -1.06 8.54
N PHE A 10 2.96 -0.47 7.39
CA PHE A 10 3.18 -1.25 6.18
C PHE A 10 4.37 -2.19 6.32
N ASP A 11 5.43 -1.75 6.97
CA ASP A 11 6.67 -2.55 7.08
C ASP A 11 6.43 -3.82 7.89
N ALA A 12 5.67 -3.74 8.98
CA ALA A 12 5.25 -4.92 9.73
C ALA A 12 4.31 -5.82 8.93
N SER A 13 3.35 -5.23 8.18
CA SER A 13 2.40 -5.96 7.33
C SER A 13 3.11 -6.67 6.17
N GLU A 14 4.02 -5.97 5.49
CA GLU A 14 4.84 -6.48 4.40
C GLU A 14 5.71 -7.65 4.86
N LYS A 15 6.43 -7.46 5.98
CA LYS A 15 7.29 -8.49 6.55
C LYS A 15 6.49 -9.76 6.87
N ALA A 16 5.37 -9.62 7.56
CA ALA A 16 4.51 -10.76 7.91
C ALA A 16 4.02 -11.51 6.68
N ALA A 17 3.54 -10.79 5.64
CA ALA A 17 3.08 -11.39 4.41
C ALA A 17 4.21 -12.08 3.63
N PHE A 18 5.39 -11.44 3.55
CA PHE A 18 6.56 -12.02 2.88
C PHE A 18 7.01 -13.32 3.56
N TYR A 19 7.14 -13.34 4.88
CA TYR A 19 7.56 -14.52 5.63
C TYR A 19 6.56 -15.68 5.56
N GLU A 20 5.27 -15.39 5.39
CA GLU A 20 4.22 -16.39 5.20
C GLU A 20 4.26 -17.02 3.80
N VAL A 21 4.50 -16.21 2.77
CA VAL A 21 4.35 -16.66 1.38
C VAL A 21 5.64 -17.16 0.76
N ALA A 22 6.76 -16.52 1.03
CA ALA A 22 8.06 -16.82 0.41
C ALA A 22 8.46 -18.31 0.45
N PRO A 23 8.24 -19.06 1.55
CA PRO A 23 8.60 -20.49 1.60
C PRO A 23 7.87 -21.35 0.56
N LYS A 24 6.65 -21.00 0.18
CA LYS A 24 5.87 -21.74 -0.84
C LYS A 24 6.53 -21.70 -2.22
N TYR A 25 7.42 -20.73 -2.42
CA TYR A 25 8.14 -20.49 -3.69
C TYR A 25 9.64 -20.75 -3.60
N GLY A 26 10.05 -21.57 -2.63
CA GLY A 26 11.46 -21.96 -2.46
C GLY A 26 12.38 -20.86 -1.91
N ILE A 27 11.82 -19.77 -1.40
CA ILE A 27 12.58 -18.72 -0.72
C ILE A 27 12.65 -19.04 0.77
N THR A 28 13.85 -19.14 1.34
CA THR A 28 14.04 -19.18 2.79
C THR A 28 14.05 -17.74 3.31
N PRO A 29 12.99 -17.27 3.99
CA PRO A 29 12.94 -15.89 4.43
C PRO A 29 13.82 -15.70 5.66
N ASP A 30 14.87 -14.92 5.50
CA ASP A 30 15.69 -14.39 6.58
C ASP A 30 15.77 -12.85 6.47
N GLU A 31 16.43 -12.23 7.40
CA GLU A 31 16.58 -10.77 7.45
C GLU A 31 17.29 -10.21 6.20
N LYS A 32 18.26 -10.95 5.64
CA LYS A 32 19.02 -10.54 4.46
C LYS A 32 18.16 -10.62 3.20
N VAL A 33 17.44 -11.70 3.03
CA VAL A 33 16.54 -11.90 1.90
C VAL A 33 15.36 -10.95 1.96
N HIS A 34 14.81 -10.70 3.14
CA HIS A 34 13.75 -9.72 3.33
C HIS A 34 14.23 -8.29 2.99
N LYS A 35 15.40 -7.87 3.46
CA LYS A 35 15.99 -6.57 3.07
C LYS A 35 16.21 -6.44 1.57
N LEU A 36 16.63 -7.52 0.90
CA LEU A 36 16.74 -7.54 -0.55
C LEU A 36 15.39 -7.33 -1.21
N TYR A 37 14.35 -8.05 -0.75
CA TYR A 37 13.00 -7.88 -1.26
C TYR A 37 12.49 -6.45 -1.07
N CYS A 38 12.62 -5.86 0.13
CA CYS A 38 12.21 -4.48 0.41
C CYS A 38 12.91 -3.48 -0.52
N ARG A 39 14.21 -3.65 -0.78
CA ARG A 39 14.95 -2.81 -1.72
C ARG A 39 14.38 -2.92 -3.14
N LEU A 40 14.21 -4.15 -3.66
CA LEU A 40 13.64 -4.38 -4.99
C LEU A 40 12.21 -3.82 -5.09
N ASN A 41 11.41 -3.99 -4.05
CA ASN A 41 10.07 -3.43 -3.98
C ASN A 41 10.09 -1.91 -4.08
N ASN A 42 10.90 -1.23 -3.30
CA ASN A 42 11.02 0.23 -3.33
C ASN A 42 11.50 0.73 -4.70
N GLU A 43 12.56 0.13 -5.27
CA GLU A 43 13.08 0.47 -6.61
C GLU A 43 11.99 0.34 -7.70
N ASN A 44 11.11 -0.65 -7.59
CA ASN A 44 10.00 -0.84 -8.53
C ASN A 44 8.89 0.21 -8.33
N TRP A 45 8.53 0.56 -7.10
CA TRP A 45 7.57 1.63 -6.84
C TRP A 45 8.09 3.01 -7.31
N GLU A 46 9.37 3.31 -7.10
CA GLU A 46 10.00 4.52 -7.65
C GLU A 46 9.99 4.54 -9.19
N ALA A 47 10.19 3.39 -9.83
CA ALA A 47 10.11 3.27 -11.30
C ALA A 47 8.68 3.52 -11.83
N LEU A 48 7.65 3.11 -11.06
CA LEU A 48 6.27 3.47 -11.36
C LEU A 48 6.06 4.99 -11.27
N GLU A 49 6.52 5.62 -10.20
CA GLU A 49 6.40 7.09 -10.00
C GLU A 49 7.10 7.88 -11.11
N ARG A 50 8.21 7.36 -11.66
CA ARG A 50 8.90 7.93 -12.83
C ARG A 50 8.20 7.62 -14.16
N GLY A 51 7.12 6.81 -14.15
CA GLY A 51 6.38 6.41 -15.36
C GLY A 51 7.14 5.40 -16.25
N GLU A 52 8.15 4.71 -15.73
CA GLU A 52 8.95 3.73 -16.48
C GLU A 52 8.19 2.42 -16.70
N PHE A 53 7.34 2.04 -15.76
CA PHE A 53 6.54 0.80 -15.79
C PHE A 53 5.13 1.05 -15.27
N THR A 54 4.19 0.16 -15.67
CA THR A 54 2.85 0.13 -15.09
C THR A 54 2.85 -0.57 -13.73
N LYS A 55 1.80 -0.35 -12.93
CA LYS A 55 1.63 -0.99 -11.62
C LYS A 55 1.65 -2.52 -11.72
N GLU A 56 0.91 -3.09 -12.67
CA GLU A 56 0.87 -4.54 -12.88
C GLU A 56 2.28 -5.09 -13.17
N ARG A 57 3.08 -4.35 -13.95
CA ARG A 57 4.44 -4.78 -14.29
C ARG A 57 5.36 -4.75 -13.08
N ILE A 58 5.37 -3.70 -12.30
CA ILE A 58 6.26 -3.58 -11.13
C ILE A 58 5.96 -4.64 -10.06
N LEU A 59 4.69 -4.99 -9.87
CA LEU A 59 4.26 -5.98 -8.89
C LEU A 59 4.81 -7.38 -9.18
N VAL A 60 4.96 -7.75 -10.44
CA VAL A 60 5.54 -9.02 -10.86
C VAL A 60 7.07 -8.92 -10.95
N ARG A 61 7.58 -7.83 -11.56
CA ARG A 61 9.00 -7.62 -11.83
C ARG A 61 9.89 -7.72 -10.58
N ARG A 62 9.44 -7.23 -9.43
CA ARG A 62 10.18 -7.35 -8.16
C ARG A 62 10.47 -8.80 -7.76
N TYR A 63 9.57 -9.73 -8.09
CA TYR A 63 9.75 -11.16 -7.81
C TYR A 63 10.60 -11.85 -8.87
N GLU A 64 10.48 -11.47 -10.16
CA GLU A 64 11.42 -11.91 -11.19
C GLU A 64 12.86 -11.59 -10.80
N GLN A 65 13.11 -10.34 -10.41
CA GLN A 65 14.41 -9.88 -9.94
C GLN A 65 14.89 -10.64 -8.68
N LEU A 66 13.97 -10.88 -7.72
CA LEU A 66 14.31 -11.62 -6.52
C LEU A 66 14.70 -13.07 -6.84
N PHE A 67 13.93 -13.75 -7.70
CA PHE A 67 14.23 -15.12 -8.12
C PHE A 67 15.58 -15.20 -8.87
N ASP A 68 15.85 -14.26 -9.77
CA ASP A 68 17.12 -14.20 -10.50
C ASP A 68 18.31 -14.06 -9.55
N ILE A 69 18.24 -13.14 -8.59
CA ILE A 69 19.32 -12.92 -7.62
C ILE A 69 19.53 -14.13 -6.70
N LEU A 70 18.45 -14.80 -6.30
CA LEU A 70 18.51 -15.97 -5.45
C LEU A 70 18.79 -17.27 -6.22
N GLY A 71 18.86 -17.25 -7.55
CA GLY A 71 19.06 -18.41 -8.40
C GLY A 71 17.89 -19.41 -8.39
N ILE A 72 16.70 -18.94 -8.04
CA ILE A 72 15.48 -19.75 -7.97
C ILE A 72 14.91 -19.91 -9.38
N LYS A 73 14.71 -21.16 -9.81
CA LYS A 73 14.20 -21.50 -11.14
C LYS A 73 12.83 -22.18 -11.03
N ASN A 74 12.07 -22.11 -12.12
CA ASN A 74 10.78 -22.81 -12.27
C ASN A 74 9.71 -22.39 -11.25
N GLN A 75 9.78 -21.13 -10.77
CA GLN A 75 8.75 -20.52 -9.94
C GLN A 75 8.02 -19.39 -10.70
N SER A 76 6.76 -19.16 -10.34
CA SER A 76 5.95 -18.10 -10.96
C SER A 76 6.02 -16.81 -10.15
N ALA A 77 6.52 -15.77 -10.77
CA ALA A 77 6.52 -14.41 -10.19
C ALA A 77 5.09 -13.86 -10.03
N GLU A 78 4.19 -14.17 -10.96
CA GLU A 78 2.77 -13.85 -10.85
C GLU A 78 2.11 -14.64 -9.72
N GLY A 79 2.50 -15.91 -9.55
CA GLY A 79 1.99 -16.78 -8.49
C GLY A 79 2.32 -16.23 -7.11
N ILE A 80 3.60 -15.96 -6.85
CA ILE A 80 4.03 -15.39 -5.56
C ILE A 80 3.42 -14.01 -5.33
N ASN A 81 3.32 -13.17 -6.37
CA ASN A 81 2.69 -11.87 -6.25
C ASN A 81 1.23 -11.97 -5.83
N ARG A 82 0.45 -12.84 -6.49
CA ARG A 82 -0.96 -13.08 -6.14
C ARG A 82 -1.11 -13.53 -4.68
N ASP A 83 -0.34 -14.52 -4.27
CA ASP A 83 -0.43 -15.07 -2.91
C ASP A 83 0.04 -14.06 -1.85
N TYR A 84 1.08 -13.26 -2.18
CA TYR A 84 1.55 -12.18 -1.34
C TYR A 84 0.50 -11.06 -1.16
N LEU A 85 -0.14 -10.61 -2.25
CA LEU A 85 -1.19 -9.58 -2.16
C LEU A 85 -2.38 -10.10 -1.35
N ALA A 86 -2.75 -11.38 -1.49
CA ALA A 86 -3.80 -11.99 -0.69
C ALA A 86 -3.43 -12.01 0.81
N SER A 87 -2.21 -12.45 1.13
CA SER A 87 -1.71 -12.42 2.51
C SER A 87 -1.63 -11.00 3.07
N LEU A 88 -1.13 -10.04 2.28
CA LEU A 88 -0.99 -8.64 2.69
C LEU A 88 -2.35 -7.99 2.99
N ALA A 89 -3.39 -8.32 2.20
CA ALA A 89 -4.76 -7.83 2.43
C ALA A 89 -5.33 -8.25 3.80
N ASP A 90 -4.81 -9.33 4.39
CA ASP A 90 -5.21 -9.80 5.71
C ASP A 90 -4.34 -9.21 6.86
N LYS A 91 -3.26 -8.51 6.55
CA LYS A 91 -2.33 -7.90 7.53
C LYS A 91 -2.69 -6.42 7.73
N SER A 92 -3.48 -6.13 8.74
CA SER A 92 -4.00 -4.79 9.01
C SER A 92 -3.35 -4.16 10.25
N PHE A 93 -2.01 -4.16 10.29
CA PHE A 93 -1.28 -3.49 11.36
C PHE A 93 -1.37 -1.97 11.18
N VAL A 94 -1.60 -1.26 12.27
CA VAL A 94 -1.64 0.21 12.33
C VAL A 94 -0.66 0.69 13.38
N PHE A 95 -0.17 1.92 13.25
CA PHE A 95 0.60 2.53 14.32
C PHE A 95 -0.28 2.79 15.55
N GLU A 96 0.30 2.67 16.73
CA GLU A 96 -0.42 2.78 18.01
C GLU A 96 -1.15 4.13 18.16
N GLU A 97 -0.57 5.19 17.61
CA GLU A 97 -1.09 6.55 17.65
C GLU A 97 -2.20 6.83 16.62
N SER A 98 -2.36 5.99 15.61
CA SER A 98 -3.27 6.27 14.48
C SER A 98 -4.72 6.35 14.91
N GLU A 99 -5.22 5.37 15.66
CA GLU A 99 -6.61 5.36 16.09
C GLU A 99 -6.92 6.51 17.07
N PRO A 100 -6.15 6.74 18.15
CA PRO A 100 -6.35 7.88 19.03
C PRO A 100 -6.34 9.23 18.31
N LEU A 101 -5.40 9.43 17.38
CA LEU A 101 -5.30 10.65 16.59
C LEU A 101 -6.58 10.88 15.75
N LEU A 102 -6.99 9.88 14.97
CA LEU A 102 -8.17 10.01 14.11
C LEU A 102 -9.44 10.24 14.93
N ARG A 103 -9.60 9.55 16.06
CA ARG A 103 -10.74 9.78 16.98
C ARG A 103 -10.75 11.20 17.55
N GLU A 104 -9.60 11.74 17.90
CA GLU A 104 -9.50 13.11 18.41
C GLU A 104 -9.84 14.13 17.29
N LEU A 105 -9.38 13.91 16.07
CA LEU A 105 -9.74 14.76 14.92
C LEU A 105 -11.25 14.72 14.64
N LYS A 106 -11.87 13.54 14.71
CA LYS A 106 -13.35 13.40 14.57
C LYS A 106 -14.10 14.17 15.67
N LYS A 107 -13.66 14.10 16.92
CA LYS A 107 -14.25 14.88 18.03
C LYS A 107 -14.18 16.39 17.77
N ARG A 108 -13.12 16.85 17.12
CA ARG A 108 -12.96 18.25 16.68
C ARG A 108 -13.73 18.59 15.40
N GLY A 109 -14.59 17.72 14.93
CA GLY A 109 -15.41 17.93 13.73
C GLY A 109 -14.63 17.92 12.42
N LYS A 110 -13.41 17.32 12.39
CA LYS A 110 -12.61 17.21 11.17
C LYS A 110 -13.12 16.07 10.32
N LYS A 111 -13.13 16.27 9.01
CA LYS A 111 -13.35 15.24 8.01
C LYS A 111 -12.02 14.56 7.69
N ILE A 112 -12.03 13.25 7.59
CA ILE A 112 -10.83 12.43 7.41
C ILE A 112 -10.98 11.60 6.14
N TYR A 113 -10.07 11.80 5.22
CA TYR A 113 -10.01 11.06 3.96
C TYR A 113 -8.69 10.33 3.84
N LEU A 114 -8.75 9.08 3.35
CA LEU A 114 -7.56 8.29 3.04
C LEU A 114 -7.25 8.43 1.56
N VAL A 115 -5.98 8.63 1.20
CA VAL A 115 -5.50 8.75 -0.18
C VAL A 115 -4.31 7.81 -0.38
N THR A 116 -4.38 6.86 -1.31
CA THR A 116 -3.34 5.83 -1.44
C THR A 116 -3.08 5.42 -2.90
N ASN A 117 -1.80 5.11 -3.20
CA ASN A 117 -1.36 4.45 -4.43
C ASN A 117 -1.37 2.92 -4.34
N GLY A 118 -1.70 2.37 -3.18
CA GLY A 118 -1.72 0.92 -2.97
C GLY A 118 -2.70 0.17 -3.88
N VAL A 119 -2.49 -1.13 -4.00
CA VAL A 119 -3.37 -2.03 -4.76
C VAL A 119 -4.76 -2.06 -4.10
N LYS A 120 -5.81 -1.78 -4.88
CA LYS A 120 -7.18 -1.66 -4.37
C LYS A 120 -7.61 -2.84 -3.50
N PHE A 121 -7.47 -4.06 -4.01
CA PHE A 121 -7.82 -5.27 -3.28
C PHE A 121 -7.14 -5.36 -1.90
N VAL A 122 -5.86 -4.98 -1.85
CA VAL A 122 -5.07 -4.98 -0.59
C VAL A 122 -5.59 -3.91 0.37
N GLN A 123 -5.78 -2.68 -0.13
CA GLN A 123 -6.23 -1.57 0.72
C GLN A 123 -7.63 -1.81 1.26
N ASP A 124 -8.57 -2.28 0.43
CA ASP A 124 -9.91 -2.65 0.86
C ASP A 124 -9.87 -3.70 1.99
N GLY A 125 -9.05 -4.74 1.83
CA GLY A 125 -8.91 -5.79 2.85
C GLY A 125 -8.34 -5.26 4.17
N ARG A 126 -7.27 -4.48 4.10
CA ARG A 126 -6.61 -3.90 5.28
C ARG A 126 -7.49 -2.89 6.00
N ILE A 127 -8.15 -1.99 5.26
CA ILE A 127 -9.06 -1.00 5.85
C ILE A 127 -10.22 -1.71 6.56
N ALA A 128 -10.87 -2.67 5.90
CA ALA A 128 -12.02 -3.38 6.45
C ALA A 128 -11.72 -4.13 7.77
N ARG A 129 -10.46 -4.57 7.95
CA ARG A 129 -10.00 -5.29 9.15
C ARG A 129 -9.37 -4.38 10.19
N SER A 130 -9.14 -3.10 9.88
CA SER A 130 -8.47 -2.18 10.80
C SER A 130 -9.43 -1.57 11.82
N PRO A 131 -8.92 -1.13 12.98
CA PRO A 131 -9.71 -0.31 13.92
C PRO A 131 -10.05 1.07 13.35
N LEU A 132 -9.45 1.45 12.21
CA LEU A 132 -9.64 2.75 11.58
C LEU A 132 -10.82 2.78 10.60
N LYS A 133 -11.41 1.64 10.23
CA LYS A 133 -12.39 1.50 9.13
C LYS A 133 -13.54 2.52 9.18
N ASP A 134 -14.08 2.77 10.39
CA ASP A 134 -15.24 3.64 10.58
C ASP A 134 -14.86 5.11 10.85
N LEU A 135 -13.56 5.45 10.78
CA LEU A 135 -13.06 6.79 11.05
C LEU A 135 -12.86 7.63 9.79
N PHE A 136 -12.84 6.99 8.62
CA PHE A 136 -12.71 7.69 7.34
C PHE A 136 -14.07 8.17 6.82
N ASP A 137 -14.15 9.42 6.38
CA ASP A 137 -15.30 10.00 5.68
C ASP A 137 -15.27 9.62 4.18
N GLY A 138 -14.16 9.11 3.67
CA GLY A 138 -13.98 8.58 2.33
C GLY A 138 -12.57 8.05 2.11
N VAL A 139 -12.45 7.20 1.11
CA VAL A 139 -11.18 6.57 0.70
C VAL A 139 -11.00 6.78 -0.79
N PHE A 140 -9.81 7.19 -1.19
CA PHE A 140 -9.44 7.45 -2.58
C PHE A 140 -8.24 6.59 -2.95
N ILE A 141 -8.45 5.64 -3.83
CA ILE A 141 -7.44 4.69 -4.28
C ILE A 141 -7.08 4.99 -5.74
N SER A 142 -5.80 5.08 -6.05
CA SER A 142 -5.32 5.45 -7.38
C SER A 142 -5.85 4.56 -8.51
N GLU A 143 -6.05 3.26 -8.26
CA GLU A 143 -6.63 2.35 -9.25
C GLU A 143 -8.08 2.69 -9.62
N GLU A 144 -8.86 3.27 -8.72
CA GLU A 144 -10.23 3.71 -9.01
C GLU A 144 -10.25 5.07 -9.72
N ILE A 145 -9.27 5.92 -9.41
CA ILE A 145 -9.14 7.26 -9.99
C ILE A 145 -8.53 7.21 -11.39
N GLY A 146 -7.66 6.22 -11.66
CA GLY A 146 -6.89 6.11 -12.90
C GLY A 146 -5.64 6.98 -12.96
N TYR A 147 -5.28 7.64 -11.87
CA TYR A 147 -4.07 8.44 -11.71
C TYR A 147 -3.44 8.18 -10.35
N GLU A 148 -2.11 8.27 -10.26
CA GLU A 148 -1.35 8.00 -9.05
C GLU A 148 -0.77 9.29 -8.47
N LYS A 149 -0.65 9.35 -7.14
CA LYS A 149 0.14 10.41 -6.49
C LYS A 149 1.60 10.32 -7.00
N PRO A 150 2.29 11.41 -7.31
CA PRO A 150 1.91 12.82 -7.08
C PRO A 150 1.21 13.53 -8.24
N ASP A 151 0.63 12.81 -9.23
CA ASP A 151 -0.05 13.42 -10.37
C ASP A 151 -1.19 14.35 -9.88
N ILE A 152 -1.22 15.57 -10.41
CA ILE A 152 -2.24 16.57 -10.02
C ILE A 152 -3.66 16.07 -10.29
N ARG A 153 -3.86 15.25 -11.33
CA ARG A 153 -5.16 14.67 -11.69
C ARG A 153 -5.73 13.75 -10.62
N PHE A 154 -4.85 13.09 -9.84
CA PHE A 154 -5.27 12.35 -8.65
C PHE A 154 -5.92 13.29 -7.62
N PHE A 155 -5.25 14.39 -7.28
CA PHE A 155 -5.76 15.36 -6.30
C PHE A 155 -7.00 16.10 -6.81
N ASP A 156 -7.07 16.42 -8.09
CA ASP A 156 -8.28 17.00 -8.70
C ASP A 156 -9.50 16.05 -8.59
N ALA A 157 -9.27 14.74 -8.69
CA ALA A 157 -10.34 13.76 -8.49
C ALA A 157 -10.77 13.68 -7.01
N VAL A 158 -9.81 13.73 -6.07
CA VAL A 158 -10.11 13.80 -4.63
C VAL A 158 -10.94 15.05 -4.30
N GLU A 159 -10.55 16.23 -4.82
CA GLU A 159 -11.28 17.48 -4.62
C GLU A 159 -12.71 17.36 -5.12
N ARG A 160 -12.93 16.86 -6.33
CA ARG A 160 -14.28 16.67 -6.91
C ARG A 160 -15.12 15.65 -6.14
N GLY A 161 -14.46 14.65 -5.52
CA GLY A 161 -15.12 13.60 -4.75
C GLY A 161 -15.58 14.05 -3.35
N ILE A 162 -15.16 15.22 -2.88
CA ILE A 162 -15.47 15.73 -1.54
C ILE A 162 -16.43 16.92 -1.66
N ALA A 163 -17.67 16.73 -1.22
CA ALA A 163 -18.67 17.80 -1.24
C ALA A 163 -18.24 18.99 -0.38
N GLY A 164 -18.24 20.19 -0.97
CA GLY A 164 -17.85 21.43 -0.27
C GLY A 164 -16.35 21.50 0.07
N PHE A 165 -15.50 20.83 -0.71
CA PHE A 165 -14.05 20.89 -0.53
C PHE A 165 -13.52 22.32 -0.62
N ASP A 166 -12.65 22.68 0.33
CA ASP A 166 -11.97 23.98 0.37
C ASP A 166 -10.46 23.74 0.60
N LYS A 167 -9.67 24.01 -0.41
CA LYS A 167 -8.19 23.86 -0.40
C LYS A 167 -7.52 24.59 0.76
N SER A 168 -8.04 25.78 1.12
CA SER A 168 -7.47 26.60 2.18
C SER A 168 -7.67 25.99 3.58
N ARG A 169 -8.54 24.99 3.70
CA ARG A 169 -8.89 24.29 4.93
C ARG A 169 -8.44 22.82 4.95
N ALA A 170 -7.74 22.37 3.91
CA ALA A 170 -7.29 21.00 3.75
C ALA A 170 -5.79 20.88 4.00
N VAL A 171 -5.41 19.75 4.61
CA VAL A 171 -4.01 19.38 4.85
C VAL A 171 -3.80 17.93 4.37
N VAL A 172 -2.73 17.68 3.65
CA VAL A 172 -2.26 16.34 3.28
C VAL A 172 -1.16 15.94 4.25
N ILE A 173 -1.27 14.73 4.79
CA ILE A 173 -0.32 14.14 5.72
C ILE A 173 0.07 12.77 5.19
#